data_f57c07b961b24f5458ef4f1d787b9026
#
_entry.id   f57c07b961b24f5458ef4f1d787b9026
#
_cell.length_a   1.000
_cell.length_b   1.000
_cell.length_c   1.000
_cell.angle_alpha   90.00
_cell.angle_beta   90.00
_cell.angle_gamma   90.00
#
_symmetry.space_group_name_H-M   'P 1'
#
loop_
_entity.id
_entity.type
_entity.pdbx_description
1 polymer ?
#
loop_
_entity_poly.entity_id
_entity_poly.type
_entity_poly.pdbx_seq_one_letter_code
_entity_poly.pdbx_strand_id
1 'polypeptide(L)'
;MISTKKHAFIPDTQITPESDTSHIEAAGTYLADKKPDVIIIAGDWWDMRSLNSYDKPGSFGWEKKSYSDDIKCGWVAMDMFLRNIRQPKGYDPKIIFTVGNHEQRILRAADDPNNIVFRSMLTLESLGLKELGVKVVPFLNIIKLDGILYSHYFNNPQSLTSNAVAGTIENKLK
;
A
#
# COMPACT_ATOMS: atom_id res chain seq x y z
N MET A 1 29.80 5.31 -17.57
CA MET A 1 28.55 4.61 -17.89
C MET A 1 27.54 5.01 -16.81
N ILE A 2 26.39 5.58 -17.19
CA ILE A 2 25.31 5.85 -16.25
C ILE A 2 24.71 4.49 -15.91
N SER A 3 24.89 4.03 -14.67
CA SER A 3 24.23 2.81 -14.20
C SER A 3 22.71 3.06 -14.18
N THR A 4 21.98 2.40 -15.06
CA THR A 4 20.53 2.44 -15.06
C THR A 4 20.02 1.56 -13.93
N LYS A 5 19.31 2.14 -12.96
CA LYS A 5 18.67 1.38 -11.89
C LYS A 5 17.41 0.68 -12.39
N LYS A 6 17.18 -0.53 -11.92
CA LYS A 6 15.97 -1.30 -12.19
C LYS A 6 14.93 -0.99 -11.09
N HIS A 7 13.74 -0.60 -11.50
CA HIS A 7 12.61 -0.41 -10.60
C HIS A 7 11.55 -1.48 -10.86
N ALA A 8 10.98 -2.00 -9.78
CA ALA A 8 9.78 -2.83 -9.82
C ALA A 8 8.62 -2.07 -9.19
N PHE A 9 7.44 -2.24 -9.74
CA PHE A 9 6.21 -1.59 -9.28
C PHE A 9 5.15 -2.65 -9.01
N ILE A 10 4.63 -2.69 -7.78
CA ILE A 10 3.59 -3.61 -7.33
C ILE A 10 2.33 -2.78 -7.09
N PRO A 11 1.32 -2.93 -7.94
CA PRO A 11 0.05 -2.20 -7.79
C PRO A 11 -0.86 -2.87 -6.75
N ASP A 12 -1.99 -2.26 -6.51
CA ASP A 12 -3.12 -2.63 -5.66
C ASP A 12 -3.31 -4.14 -5.48
N THR A 13 -2.89 -4.70 -4.36
CA THR A 13 -3.03 -6.13 -4.06
C THR A 13 -4.32 -6.45 -3.30
N GLN A 14 -4.81 -5.48 -2.52
CA GLN A 14 -6.09 -5.53 -1.80
C GLN A 14 -6.29 -6.83 -1.00
N ILE A 15 -5.31 -7.18 -0.18
CA ILE A 15 -5.31 -8.39 0.65
C ILE A 15 -6.45 -8.34 1.66
N THR A 16 -7.19 -9.44 1.73
CA THR A 16 -8.25 -9.72 2.71
C THR A 16 -7.94 -11.00 3.48
N PRO A 17 -8.62 -11.28 4.59
CA PRO A 17 -8.43 -12.55 5.32
C PRO A 17 -8.69 -13.80 4.50
N GLU A 18 -9.50 -13.71 3.44
CA GLU A 18 -9.85 -14.81 2.55
C GLU A 18 -8.98 -14.86 1.27
N SER A 19 -8.04 -13.92 1.08
CA SER A 19 -7.23 -13.86 -0.12
C SER A 19 -6.29 -15.06 -0.23
N ASP A 20 -6.22 -15.66 -1.42
CA ASP A 20 -5.11 -16.52 -1.79
C ASP A 20 -3.87 -15.66 -2.05
N THR A 21 -2.84 -15.83 -1.24
CA THR A 21 -1.59 -15.08 -1.31
C THR A 21 -0.49 -15.74 -2.14
N SER A 22 -0.78 -16.82 -2.85
CA SER A 22 0.19 -17.54 -3.70
C SER A 22 0.82 -16.64 -4.77
N HIS A 23 0.06 -15.70 -5.33
CA HIS A 23 0.57 -14.71 -6.28
C HIS A 23 1.56 -13.72 -5.64
N ILE A 24 1.40 -13.40 -4.36
CA ILE A 24 2.34 -12.56 -3.60
C ILE A 24 3.66 -13.29 -3.36
N GLU A 25 3.59 -14.57 -3.01
CA GLU A 25 4.76 -15.45 -2.88
C GLU A 25 5.53 -15.53 -4.19
N ALA A 26 4.81 -15.80 -5.29
CA ALA A 26 5.38 -15.87 -6.63
C ALA A 26 6.03 -14.53 -7.05
N ALA A 27 5.38 -13.40 -6.77
CA ALA A 27 5.93 -12.08 -7.05
C ALA A 27 7.22 -11.83 -6.25
N GLY A 28 7.26 -12.16 -4.97
CA GLY A 28 8.46 -12.05 -4.13
C GLY A 28 9.63 -12.87 -4.67
N THR A 29 9.36 -14.12 -5.05
CA THR A 29 10.35 -15.03 -5.68
C THR A 29 10.87 -14.49 -7.01
N TYR A 30 9.96 -13.99 -7.86
CA TYR A 30 10.32 -13.38 -9.13
C TYR A 30 11.22 -12.15 -8.95
N LEU A 31 10.92 -11.28 -7.98
CA LEU A 31 11.74 -10.11 -7.69
C LEU A 31 13.11 -10.48 -7.12
N ALA A 32 13.20 -11.55 -6.33
CA ALA A 32 14.47 -12.10 -5.86
C ALA A 32 15.39 -12.55 -7.02
N ASP A 33 14.79 -13.14 -8.09
CA ASP A 33 15.52 -13.50 -9.32
C ASP A 33 15.93 -12.27 -10.13
N LYS A 34 15.03 -11.32 -10.35
CA LYS A 34 15.27 -10.12 -11.19
C LYS A 34 16.12 -9.06 -10.52
N LYS A 35 16.20 -9.06 -9.20
CA LYS A 35 17.01 -8.16 -8.36
C LYS A 35 16.87 -6.69 -8.77
N PRO A 36 15.66 -6.08 -8.70
CA PRO A 36 15.52 -4.64 -8.90
C PRO A 36 16.21 -3.87 -7.77
N ASP A 37 16.77 -2.69 -8.09
CA ASP A 37 17.41 -1.81 -7.10
C ASP A 37 16.37 -1.14 -6.19
N VAL A 38 15.18 -0.91 -6.73
CA VAL A 38 14.07 -0.25 -6.04
C VAL A 38 12.78 -1.01 -6.29
N ILE A 39 12.02 -1.23 -5.22
CA ILE A 39 10.68 -1.84 -5.27
C ILE A 39 9.69 -0.81 -4.71
N ILE A 40 8.71 -0.46 -5.52
CA ILE A 40 7.61 0.43 -5.14
C ILE A 40 6.36 -0.41 -4.95
N ILE A 41 5.81 -0.43 -3.75
CA ILE A 41 4.49 -0.97 -3.44
C ILE A 41 3.54 0.23 -3.48
N ALA A 42 2.64 0.22 -4.45
CA ALA A 42 1.87 1.42 -4.82
C ALA A 42 0.67 1.73 -3.92
N GLY A 43 0.58 1.14 -2.75
CA GLY A 43 -0.55 1.29 -1.83
C GLY A 43 -1.69 0.33 -2.14
N ASP A 44 -2.78 0.46 -1.41
CA ASP A 44 -3.91 -0.46 -1.44
C ASP A 44 -3.45 -1.93 -1.35
N TRP A 45 -2.44 -2.15 -0.49
CA TRP A 45 -1.97 -3.50 -0.16
C TRP A 45 -3.01 -4.23 0.67
N TRP A 46 -3.57 -3.54 1.66
CA TRP A 46 -4.71 -4.00 2.46
C TRP A 46 -6.02 -3.56 1.80
N ASP A 47 -7.03 -4.43 1.75
CA ASP A 47 -8.38 -4.01 1.35
C ASP A 47 -9.07 -3.17 2.44
N MET A 48 -8.73 -3.36 3.72
CA MET A 48 -9.35 -2.65 4.86
C MET A 48 -10.87 -2.71 4.85
N ARG A 49 -11.43 -3.89 4.69
CA ARG A 49 -12.89 -4.12 4.65
C ARG A 49 -13.60 -3.65 5.92
N SER A 50 -12.96 -3.83 7.07
CA SER A 50 -13.53 -3.41 8.36
C SER A 50 -13.86 -1.93 8.40
N LEU A 51 -13.09 -1.11 7.69
CA LEU A 51 -13.23 0.34 7.62
C LEU A 51 -13.98 0.82 6.36
N ASN A 52 -14.56 -0.11 5.60
CA ASN A 52 -15.39 0.21 4.45
C ASN A 52 -16.77 0.73 4.91
N SER A 53 -17.18 1.89 4.40
CA SER A 53 -18.48 2.53 4.72
C SER A 53 -19.64 2.08 3.82
N TYR A 54 -19.37 1.27 2.78
CA TYR A 54 -20.41 0.86 1.82
C TYR A 54 -21.27 -0.31 2.30
N ASP A 55 -20.74 -1.16 3.19
CA ASP A 55 -21.49 -2.27 3.73
C ASP A 55 -22.50 -1.80 4.78
N LYS A 56 -23.75 -2.19 4.60
CA LYS A 56 -24.84 -1.84 5.52
C LYS A 56 -24.83 -2.76 6.73
N PRO A 57 -25.17 -2.26 7.95
CA PRO A 57 -25.37 -3.10 9.13
C PRO A 57 -26.33 -4.26 8.83
N GLY A 58 -25.95 -5.47 9.27
CA GLY A 58 -26.71 -6.71 9.04
C GLY A 58 -26.50 -7.35 7.67
N SER A 59 -25.66 -6.78 6.79
CA SER A 59 -25.23 -7.48 5.57
C SER A 59 -24.13 -8.48 5.87
N PHE A 60 -24.00 -9.50 5.01
CA PHE A 60 -22.95 -10.53 5.12
C PHE A 60 -21.52 -9.91 5.17
N GLY A 61 -21.29 -8.85 4.39
CA GLY A 61 -20.01 -8.10 4.43
C GLY A 61 -19.78 -7.40 5.76
N TRP A 62 -20.86 -6.88 6.38
CA TRP A 62 -20.79 -6.22 7.68
C TRP A 62 -20.43 -7.17 8.82
N GLU A 63 -21.01 -8.36 8.85
CA GLU A 63 -20.80 -9.34 9.91
C GLU A 63 -19.38 -9.89 9.98
N LYS A 64 -18.64 -9.82 8.87
CA LYS A 64 -17.26 -10.29 8.78
C LYS A 64 -16.21 -9.20 9.04
N LYS A 65 -16.59 -7.99 9.44
CA LYS A 65 -15.66 -6.90 9.67
C LYS A 65 -14.85 -7.11 10.94
N SER A 66 -13.54 -7.21 10.78
CA SER A 66 -12.56 -7.28 11.86
C SER A 66 -11.32 -6.50 11.49
N TYR A 67 -11.09 -5.37 12.17
CA TYR A 67 -9.90 -4.55 11.92
C TYR A 67 -8.59 -5.29 12.21
N SER A 68 -8.57 -6.09 13.29
CA SER A 68 -7.40 -6.90 13.63
C SER A 68 -7.06 -7.94 12.57
N ASP A 69 -8.09 -8.53 11.93
CA ASP A 69 -7.87 -9.52 10.87
C ASP A 69 -7.40 -8.86 9.58
N ASP A 70 -7.94 -7.66 9.24
CA ASP A 70 -7.43 -6.87 8.12
C ASP A 70 -5.93 -6.57 8.31
N ILE A 71 -5.53 -6.02 9.47
CA ILE A 71 -4.14 -5.72 9.76
C ILE A 71 -3.27 -6.97 9.65
N LYS A 72 -3.70 -8.07 10.29
CA LYS A 72 -2.94 -9.32 10.35
C LYS A 72 -2.73 -9.95 8.99
N CYS A 73 -3.78 -10.06 8.14
CA CYS A 73 -3.67 -10.72 6.85
C CYS A 73 -2.70 -9.99 5.91
N GLY A 74 -2.79 -8.68 5.83
CA GLY A 74 -1.88 -7.89 5.00
C GLY A 74 -0.44 -7.87 5.55
N TRP A 75 -0.27 -7.88 6.90
CA TRP A 75 1.06 -7.97 7.52
C TRP A 75 1.72 -9.32 7.20
N VAL A 76 0.99 -10.43 7.33
CA VAL A 76 1.51 -11.78 7.01
C VAL A 76 1.92 -11.87 5.54
N ALA A 77 1.09 -11.34 4.63
CA ALA A 77 1.41 -11.30 3.21
C ALA A 77 2.64 -10.44 2.91
N MET A 78 2.77 -9.28 3.58
CA MET A 78 3.92 -8.39 3.42
C MET A 78 5.21 -9.03 3.93
N ASP A 79 5.18 -9.64 5.11
CA ASP A 79 6.33 -10.32 5.70
C ASP A 79 6.80 -11.48 4.80
N MET A 80 5.88 -12.30 4.30
CA MET A 80 6.17 -13.37 3.34
C MET A 80 6.81 -12.82 2.05
N PHE A 81 6.22 -11.77 1.47
CA PHE A 81 6.73 -11.11 0.27
C PHE A 81 8.16 -10.60 0.46
N LEU A 82 8.41 -9.91 1.57
CA LEU A 82 9.72 -9.35 1.88
C LEU A 82 10.77 -10.41 2.19
N ARG A 83 10.39 -11.48 2.89
CA ARG A 83 11.30 -12.63 3.11
C ARG A 83 11.73 -13.26 1.80
N ASN A 84 10.81 -13.47 0.86
CA ASN A 84 11.14 -14.04 -0.44
C ASN A 84 12.09 -13.13 -1.23
N ILE A 85 11.84 -11.83 -1.25
CA ILE A 85 12.73 -10.86 -1.90
C ILE A 85 14.14 -10.89 -1.30
N ARG A 86 14.25 -10.99 0.02
CA ARG A 86 15.52 -10.92 0.77
C ARG A 86 16.29 -12.24 0.85
N GLN A 87 15.77 -13.33 0.27
CA GLN A 87 16.46 -14.63 0.27
C GLN A 87 17.87 -14.60 -0.35
N PRO A 88 18.10 -13.95 -1.52
CA PRO A 88 19.43 -13.96 -2.11
C PRO A 88 20.44 -13.19 -1.25
N LYS A 89 21.53 -13.88 -0.86
CA LYS A 89 22.57 -13.30 -0.03
C LYS A 89 23.15 -12.01 -0.65
N GLY A 90 23.22 -10.96 0.14
CA GLY A 90 23.76 -9.66 -0.25
C GLY A 90 22.84 -8.83 -1.16
N TYR A 91 21.58 -9.24 -1.32
CA TYR A 91 20.58 -8.44 -2.02
C TYR A 91 19.67 -7.72 -1.01
N ASP A 92 19.71 -6.39 -1.03
CA ASP A 92 18.93 -5.53 -0.13
C ASP A 92 18.37 -4.34 -0.94
N PRO A 93 17.25 -4.51 -1.62
CA PRO A 93 16.65 -3.46 -2.43
C PRO A 93 16.05 -2.36 -1.56
N LYS A 94 16.00 -1.14 -2.10
CA LYS A 94 15.22 -0.07 -1.49
C LYS A 94 13.72 -0.35 -1.66
N ILE A 95 13.00 -0.54 -0.56
CA ILE A 95 11.56 -0.82 -0.58
C ILE A 95 10.78 0.40 -0.09
N ILE A 96 9.82 0.82 -0.90
CA ILE A 96 9.00 2.01 -0.65
C ILE A 96 7.54 1.62 -0.80
N PHE A 97 6.75 2.06 0.15
CA PHE A 97 5.29 1.92 0.17
C PHE A 97 4.66 3.30 0.04
N THR A 98 3.86 3.52 -0.97
CA THR A 98 3.02 4.74 -1.07
C THR A 98 1.65 4.41 -0.50
N VAL A 99 1.22 5.14 0.53
CA VAL A 99 -0.09 4.92 1.17
C VAL A 99 -1.20 5.09 0.16
N GLY A 100 -2.09 4.10 0.05
CA GLY A 100 -3.25 4.13 -0.81
C GLY A 100 -4.50 4.64 -0.11
N ASN A 101 -5.61 4.67 -0.85
CA ASN A 101 -6.89 5.14 -0.28
C ASN A 101 -7.53 4.12 0.68
N HIS A 102 -7.17 2.85 0.58
CA HIS A 102 -7.61 1.83 1.53
C HIS A 102 -6.89 1.97 2.88
N GLU A 103 -5.57 2.13 2.90
CA GLU A 103 -4.86 2.43 4.14
C GLU A 103 -5.28 3.79 4.73
N GLN A 104 -5.61 4.76 3.89
CA GLN A 104 -6.12 6.06 4.34
C GLN A 104 -7.46 5.95 5.10
N ARG A 105 -8.20 4.85 4.94
CA ARG A 105 -9.41 4.57 5.75
C ARG A 105 -9.08 4.53 7.25
N ILE A 106 -7.89 4.09 7.64
CA ILE A 106 -7.44 4.05 9.04
C ILE A 106 -7.47 5.46 9.64
N LEU A 107 -6.85 6.44 8.95
CA LEU A 107 -6.81 7.81 9.44
C LEU A 107 -8.19 8.48 9.43
N ARG A 108 -9.02 8.19 8.41
CA ARG A 108 -10.41 8.64 8.38
C ARG A 108 -11.22 8.08 9.54
N ALA A 109 -11.02 6.80 9.89
CA ALA A 109 -11.68 6.19 11.03
C ALA A 109 -11.18 6.78 12.36
N ALA A 110 -9.89 7.14 12.46
CA ALA A 110 -9.33 7.83 13.63
C ALA A 110 -9.93 9.23 13.84
N ASP A 111 -10.28 9.91 12.75
CA ASP A 111 -10.88 11.25 12.78
C ASP A 111 -12.39 11.22 13.10
N ASP A 112 -13.04 10.05 13.02
CA ASP A 112 -14.46 9.92 13.37
C ASP A 112 -14.65 10.06 14.90
N PRO A 113 -15.51 11.01 15.36
CA PRO A 113 -15.78 11.21 16.79
C PRO A 113 -16.30 9.95 17.50
N ASN A 114 -16.97 9.05 16.80
CA ASN A 114 -17.47 7.79 17.35
C ASN A 114 -16.35 6.81 17.71
N ASN A 115 -15.17 6.98 17.14
CA ASN A 115 -14.00 6.13 17.34
C ASN A 115 -12.97 6.71 18.31
N ILE A 116 -13.30 7.78 19.03
CA ILE A 116 -12.36 8.50 19.90
C ILE A 116 -11.62 7.60 20.90
N VAL A 117 -12.31 6.57 21.41
CA VAL A 117 -11.73 5.61 22.36
C VAL A 117 -10.66 4.71 21.71
N PHE A 118 -10.78 4.48 20.41
CA PHE A 118 -9.91 3.60 19.63
C PHE A 118 -8.86 4.36 18.79
N ARG A 119 -8.87 5.69 18.85
CA ARG A 119 -8.03 6.56 18.01
C ARG A 119 -6.54 6.19 18.08
N SER A 120 -6.04 5.84 19.26
CA SER A 120 -4.63 5.46 19.44
C SER A 120 -4.24 4.14 18.75
N MET A 121 -5.22 3.32 18.40
CA MET A 121 -5.02 2.06 17.66
C MET A 121 -5.18 2.23 16.14
N LEU A 122 -5.85 3.30 15.71
CA LEU A 122 -6.15 3.60 14.31
C LEU A 122 -5.05 4.48 13.73
N THR A 123 -3.87 3.91 13.54
CA THR A 123 -2.69 4.62 13.02
C THR A 123 -2.04 3.83 11.89
N LEU A 124 -1.29 4.51 11.01
CA LEU A 124 -0.54 3.81 9.95
C LEU A 124 0.62 2.97 10.51
N GLU A 125 1.09 3.27 11.72
CA GLU A 125 2.10 2.49 12.42
C GLU A 125 1.59 1.06 12.73
N SER A 126 0.28 0.88 12.92
CA SER A 126 -0.33 -0.45 13.12
C SER A 126 -0.10 -1.42 11.95
N LEU A 127 0.26 -0.92 10.77
CA LEU A 127 0.63 -1.73 9.60
C LEU A 127 2.00 -2.41 9.75
N GLY A 128 2.84 -2.00 10.71
CA GLY A 128 4.14 -2.61 10.99
C GLY A 128 5.18 -2.46 9.86
N LEU A 129 4.98 -1.54 8.92
CA LEU A 129 5.84 -1.39 7.73
C LEU A 129 7.26 -0.92 8.10
N LYS A 130 7.38 -0.08 9.12
CA LYS A 130 8.67 0.42 9.59
C LYS A 130 9.53 -0.69 10.18
N GLU A 131 8.93 -1.57 10.96
CA GLU A 131 9.57 -2.75 11.57
C GLU A 131 10.08 -3.71 10.51
N LEU A 132 9.37 -3.78 9.38
CA LEU A 132 9.77 -4.56 8.20
C LEU A 132 10.82 -3.87 7.32
N GLY A 133 11.27 -2.67 7.67
CA GLY A 133 12.27 -1.92 6.92
C GLY A 133 11.73 -1.28 5.63
N VAL A 134 10.44 -1.03 5.57
CA VAL A 134 9.78 -0.39 4.41
C VAL A 134 9.67 1.10 4.64
N LYS A 135 10.11 1.91 3.67
CA LYS A 135 9.92 3.36 3.71
C LYS A 135 8.50 3.72 3.30
N VAL A 136 7.75 4.36 4.18
CA VAL A 136 6.38 4.81 3.91
C VAL A 136 6.37 6.23 3.36
N VAL A 137 5.59 6.45 2.30
CA VAL A 137 5.28 7.75 1.70
C VAL A 137 3.80 8.04 1.95
N PRO A 138 3.45 9.15 2.61
CA PRO A 138 2.08 9.47 2.94
C PRO A 138 1.16 9.56 1.72
N PHE A 139 -0.14 9.37 1.96
CA PHE A 139 -1.17 9.43 0.93
C PHE A 139 -1.08 10.73 0.10
N LEU A 140 -1.21 10.64 -1.20
CA LEU A 140 -1.08 11.71 -2.20
C LEU A 140 0.30 12.38 -2.29
N ASN A 141 1.26 12.00 -1.46
CA ASN A 141 2.61 12.52 -1.58
C ASN A 141 3.32 11.88 -2.78
N ILE A 142 4.09 12.69 -3.49
CA ILE A 142 4.88 12.25 -4.64
C ILE A 142 6.33 12.08 -4.20
N ILE A 143 6.91 10.93 -4.53
CA ILE A 143 8.35 10.71 -4.37
C ILE A 143 9.03 10.61 -5.75
N LYS A 144 10.15 11.29 -5.90
CA LYS A 144 11.00 11.20 -7.11
C LYS A 144 12.19 10.30 -6.85
N LEU A 145 12.38 9.30 -7.69
CA LEU A 145 13.50 8.35 -7.63
C LEU A 145 14.06 8.14 -9.02
N ASP A 146 15.35 8.40 -9.18
CA ASP A 146 16.06 8.21 -10.44
C ASP A 146 15.35 8.84 -11.66
N GLY A 147 14.70 10.00 -11.44
CA GLY A 147 13.95 10.75 -12.46
C GLY A 147 12.49 10.35 -12.62
N ILE A 148 12.04 9.25 -12.00
CA ILE A 148 10.66 8.75 -12.07
C ILE A 148 9.87 9.23 -10.84
N LEU A 149 8.63 9.67 -11.06
CA LEU A 149 7.72 10.07 -10.00
C LEU A 149 6.79 8.92 -9.64
N TYR A 150 6.62 8.68 -8.33
CA TYR A 150 5.75 7.65 -7.78
C TYR A 150 4.79 8.24 -6.78
N SER A 151 3.54 7.80 -6.85
CA SER A 151 2.48 8.06 -5.89
C SER A 151 1.42 6.96 -6.07
N HIS A 152 0.57 6.73 -5.08
CA HIS A 152 -0.57 5.82 -5.25
C HIS A 152 -1.46 6.30 -6.42
N TYR A 153 -1.81 7.59 -6.43
CA TYR A 153 -2.37 8.25 -7.62
C TYR A 153 -2.03 9.75 -7.64
N PHE A 154 -2.15 10.36 -8.81
CA PHE A 154 -1.86 11.77 -9.01
C PHE A 154 -3.16 12.57 -9.08
N ASN A 155 -3.40 13.43 -8.10
CA ASN A 155 -4.53 14.35 -8.11
C ASN A 155 -4.36 15.45 -9.16
N ASN A 156 -5.44 15.76 -9.88
CA ASN A 156 -5.55 16.99 -10.65
C ASN A 156 -6.21 18.08 -9.78
N PRO A 157 -5.49 19.10 -9.32
CA PRO A 157 -6.06 20.16 -8.50
C PRO A 157 -7.10 21.02 -9.23
N GLN A 158 -7.16 20.93 -10.57
CA GLN A 158 -8.14 21.68 -11.39
C GLN A 158 -9.41 20.88 -11.70
N SER A 159 -9.45 19.61 -11.36
CA SER A 159 -10.64 18.78 -11.55
C SER A 159 -11.48 18.78 -10.29
N LEU A 160 -12.63 19.41 -10.33
CA LEU A 160 -13.67 19.35 -9.29
C LEU A 160 -14.51 18.07 -9.37
N THR A 161 -14.24 17.20 -10.35
CA THR A 161 -14.97 15.95 -10.56
C THR A 161 -14.04 14.76 -10.29
N SER A 162 -14.60 13.71 -9.68
CA SER A 162 -13.91 12.47 -9.29
C SER A 162 -13.32 11.65 -10.45
N ASN A 163 -13.52 12.09 -11.70
CA ASN A 163 -13.10 11.36 -12.90
C ASN A 163 -11.80 11.91 -13.55
N ALA A 164 -10.94 12.50 -12.76
CA ALA A 164 -9.69 13.08 -13.23
C ALA A 164 -8.61 12.02 -13.49
N VAL A 165 -8.77 11.20 -14.49
CA VAL A 165 -7.81 10.12 -14.73
C VAL A 165 -6.75 10.47 -15.78
N ALA A 166 -7.08 11.17 -16.85
CA ALA A 166 -6.19 11.24 -18.01
C ALA A 166 -5.28 12.48 -18.10
N GLY A 167 -5.58 13.57 -17.42
CA GLY A 167 -4.79 14.83 -17.56
C GLY A 167 -3.87 15.13 -16.36
N THR A 168 -3.83 14.26 -15.36
CA THR A 168 -3.28 14.55 -14.05
C THR A 168 -1.76 14.54 -14.00
N ILE A 169 -1.13 13.69 -14.77
CA ILE A 169 0.33 13.52 -14.77
C ILE A 169 1.00 14.72 -15.43
N GLU A 170 0.52 15.17 -16.59
CA GLU A 170 1.12 16.29 -17.33
C GLU A 170 1.10 17.61 -16.55
N ASN A 171 0.05 17.87 -15.77
CA ASN A 171 -0.08 19.11 -15.00
C ASN A 171 0.76 19.13 -13.71
N LYS A 172 1.23 17.98 -13.23
CA LYS A 172 2.13 17.89 -12.06
C LYS A 172 3.60 17.78 -12.43
N LEU A 173 3.91 17.56 -13.70
CA LEU A 173 5.27 17.47 -14.21
C LEU A 173 5.80 18.81 -14.73
N LYS A 174 4.92 19.82 -14.85
CA LYS A 174 5.27 21.22 -15.14
C LYS A 174 5.49 22.00 -13.85
#